data_b3aae1acb54d16f72d55eb6bca899656
#
_entry.id   b3aae1acb54d16f72d55eb6bca899656
#
_cell.length_a   1.000
_cell.length_b   1.000
_cell.length_c   1.000
_cell.angle_alpha   90.00
_cell.angle_beta   90.00
_cell.angle_gamma   90.00
#
_symmetry.space_group_name_H-M   'P 1'
#
loop_
_entity.id
_entity.type
_entity.pdbx_description
1 polymer ?
#
loop_
_entity_poly.entity_id
_entity_poly.type
_entity_poly.pdbx_seq_one_letter_code
_entity_poly.pdbx_strand_id
1 'polypeptide(L)'
;MSVLIVIPARYASTRYPAKPLALLTGASGTARSLIERSWRAACEVQGVDKVVVATDDDRIKDAAEAFGAEVVMTSVDCANGTERCAEAHAVLGGGYDIVVNLQGDAPLTPHWFVESLVQGLQGDPDAGIATPVLRCDGAALNGLLADRKAGRVGGTTAVFAADHAAMYFSKEVVPFTSKTYEDTDATPVFHH
;
A
#
# COMPACT_ATOMS: atom_id res chain seq x y z
N MET A 1 10.38 -17.05 -9.37
CA MET A 1 9.02 -16.73 -8.85
C MET A 1 8.47 -15.58 -9.67
N SER A 2 7.26 -15.77 -10.19
CA SER A 2 6.56 -14.76 -10.97
C SER A 2 5.85 -13.76 -10.06
N VAL A 3 5.91 -12.48 -10.42
CA VAL A 3 5.43 -11.36 -9.58
C VAL A 3 4.40 -10.53 -10.33
N LEU A 4 3.21 -10.38 -9.74
CA LEU A 4 2.14 -9.52 -10.20
C LEU A 4 1.98 -8.33 -9.26
N ILE A 5 1.97 -7.11 -9.77
CA ILE A 5 1.49 -5.95 -9.01
C ILE A 5 0.04 -5.67 -9.41
N VAL A 6 -0.85 -5.64 -8.43
CA VAL A 6 -2.24 -5.21 -8.59
C VAL A 6 -2.42 -3.88 -7.86
N ILE A 7 -3.00 -2.91 -8.56
CA ILE A 7 -3.34 -1.60 -8.02
C ILE A 7 -4.86 -1.53 -7.88
N PRO A 8 -5.41 -1.84 -6.70
CA PRO A 8 -6.84 -1.80 -6.50
C PRO A 8 -7.35 -0.35 -6.48
N ALA A 9 -8.42 -0.08 -7.22
CA ALA A 9 -9.04 1.22 -7.27
C ALA A 9 -10.57 1.07 -7.30
N ARG A 10 -11.28 1.90 -6.51
CA ARG A 10 -12.74 1.97 -6.52
C ARG A 10 -13.20 3.41 -6.63
N TYR A 11 -14.29 3.63 -7.35
CA TYR A 11 -14.88 4.97 -7.49
C TYR A 11 -15.62 5.39 -6.22
N ALA A 12 -16.37 4.47 -5.64
CA ALA A 12 -17.14 4.71 -4.42
C ALA A 12 -16.21 4.83 -3.21
N SER A 13 -16.00 6.05 -2.76
CA SER A 13 -15.29 6.37 -1.51
C SER A 13 -16.15 7.31 -0.69
N THR A 14 -16.44 6.95 0.56
CA THR A 14 -17.27 7.76 1.45
C THR A 14 -16.64 9.10 1.80
N ARG A 15 -15.30 9.16 1.90
CA ARG A 15 -14.55 10.37 2.26
C ARG A 15 -14.27 11.29 1.07
N TYR A 16 -13.98 10.73 -0.08
CA TYR A 16 -13.66 11.49 -1.30
C TYR A 16 -14.06 10.66 -2.53
N PRO A 17 -15.28 10.88 -3.07
CA PRO A 17 -15.73 10.20 -4.29
C PRO A 17 -14.78 10.44 -5.46
N ALA A 18 -14.62 9.44 -6.32
CA ALA A 18 -13.72 9.49 -7.47
C ALA A 18 -12.23 9.79 -7.13
N LYS A 19 -11.80 9.53 -5.89
CA LYS A 19 -10.42 9.77 -5.44
C LYS A 19 -9.34 9.30 -6.43
N PRO A 20 -9.43 8.10 -7.05
CA PRO A 20 -8.44 7.65 -8.01
C PRO A 20 -8.27 8.57 -9.22
N LEU A 21 -9.33 9.27 -9.62
CA LEU A 21 -9.34 10.17 -10.77
C LEU A 21 -8.97 11.62 -10.42
N ALA A 22 -8.77 11.93 -9.13
CA ALA A 22 -8.38 13.27 -8.70
C ALA A 22 -7.03 13.67 -9.33
N LEU A 23 -7.02 14.83 -9.99
CA LEU A 23 -5.82 15.37 -10.62
C LEU A 23 -4.91 16.03 -9.59
N LEU A 24 -3.66 15.67 -9.60
CA LEU A 24 -2.61 16.25 -8.78
C LEU A 24 -1.53 16.84 -9.68
N THR A 25 -1.16 18.10 -9.43
CA THR A 25 -0.05 18.74 -10.14
C THR A 25 1.24 18.54 -9.34
N GLY A 26 2.22 17.89 -9.95
CA GLY A 26 3.54 17.69 -9.36
C GLY A 26 4.48 18.88 -9.60
N ALA A 27 5.73 18.77 -9.12
CA ALA A 27 6.76 19.81 -9.27
C ALA A 27 7.07 20.15 -10.74
N SER A 28 6.85 19.21 -11.67
CA SER A 28 7.01 19.44 -13.12
C SER A 28 5.89 20.27 -13.75
N GLY A 29 4.86 20.67 -13.01
CA GLY A 29 3.66 21.33 -13.52
C GLY A 29 2.68 20.41 -14.27
N THR A 30 3.01 19.13 -14.44
CA THR A 30 2.14 18.18 -15.13
C THR A 30 1.06 17.65 -14.20
N ALA A 31 -0.21 17.86 -14.58
CA ALA A 31 -1.34 17.28 -13.88
C ALA A 31 -1.52 15.80 -14.31
N ARG A 32 -1.63 14.90 -13.32
CA ARG A 32 -1.93 13.49 -13.52
C ARG A 32 -2.91 13.02 -12.46
N SER A 33 -3.73 12.03 -12.81
CA SER A 33 -4.63 11.43 -11.82
C SER A 33 -3.83 10.66 -10.75
N LEU A 34 -4.45 10.50 -9.58
CA LEU A 34 -3.83 9.77 -8.46
C LEU A 34 -3.49 8.34 -8.88
N ILE A 35 -4.42 7.66 -9.58
CA ILE A 35 -4.21 6.30 -10.06
C ILE A 35 -3.08 6.21 -11.11
N GLU A 36 -2.96 7.19 -12.01
CA GLU A 36 -1.84 7.24 -12.97
C GLU A 36 -0.50 7.36 -12.25
N ARG A 37 -0.43 8.15 -11.18
CA ARG A 37 0.80 8.30 -10.39
C ARG A 37 1.18 7.00 -9.68
N SER A 38 0.21 6.32 -9.07
CA SER A 38 0.45 5.03 -8.41
C SER A 38 0.85 3.96 -9.42
N TRP A 39 0.24 3.94 -10.60
CA TRP A 39 0.62 3.02 -11.67
C TRP A 39 2.04 3.28 -12.19
N ARG A 40 2.42 4.54 -12.38
CA ARG A 40 3.79 4.88 -12.79
C ARG A 40 4.82 4.45 -11.75
N ALA A 41 4.54 4.66 -10.46
CA ALA A 41 5.41 4.20 -9.39
C ALA A 41 5.54 2.67 -9.39
N ALA A 42 4.45 1.94 -9.66
CA ALA A 42 4.47 0.49 -9.78
C ALA A 42 5.32 0.01 -10.98
N CYS A 43 5.27 0.73 -12.09
CA CYS A 43 6.06 0.40 -13.29
C CYS A 43 7.58 0.63 -13.12
N GLU A 44 8.01 1.37 -12.09
CA GLU A 44 9.43 1.55 -11.77
C GLU A 44 10.03 0.36 -11.01
N VAL A 45 9.18 -0.51 -10.43
CA VAL A 45 9.59 -1.68 -9.66
C VAL A 45 10.26 -2.72 -10.56
N GLN A 46 11.46 -3.14 -10.19
CA GLN A 46 12.21 -4.15 -10.95
C GLN A 46 11.81 -5.59 -10.56
N GLY A 47 11.95 -6.53 -11.49
CA GLY A 47 11.67 -7.94 -11.24
C GLY A 47 10.18 -8.28 -11.15
N VAL A 48 9.32 -7.47 -11.76
CA VAL A 48 7.87 -7.66 -11.84
C VAL A 48 7.48 -8.09 -13.25
N ASP A 49 6.68 -9.14 -13.37
CA ASP A 49 6.26 -9.68 -14.66
C ASP A 49 5.04 -8.92 -15.21
N LYS A 50 4.18 -8.40 -14.34
CA LYS A 50 2.97 -7.70 -14.75
C LYS A 50 2.52 -6.67 -13.71
N VAL A 51 2.01 -5.53 -14.21
CA VAL A 51 1.35 -4.49 -13.41
C VAL A 51 -0.04 -4.25 -13.97
N VAL A 52 -1.08 -4.35 -13.14
CA VAL A 52 -2.47 -4.12 -13.55
C VAL A 52 -3.19 -3.18 -12.60
N VAL A 53 -4.15 -2.44 -13.12
CA VAL A 53 -5.15 -1.72 -12.33
C VAL A 53 -6.38 -2.61 -12.20
N ALA A 54 -6.85 -2.84 -10.98
CA ALA A 54 -8.05 -3.63 -10.72
C ALA A 54 -9.19 -2.71 -10.24
N THR A 55 -10.32 -2.71 -10.94
CA THR A 55 -11.44 -1.82 -10.64
C THR A 55 -12.79 -2.45 -10.98
N ASP A 56 -13.84 -1.91 -10.38
CA ASP A 56 -15.25 -2.22 -10.63
C ASP A 56 -15.99 -1.09 -11.38
N ASP A 57 -15.26 -0.07 -11.88
CA ASP A 57 -15.86 1.14 -12.42
C ASP A 57 -15.26 1.50 -13.78
N ASP A 58 -16.12 1.60 -14.80
CA ASP A 58 -15.70 1.88 -16.19
C ASP A 58 -14.98 3.23 -16.33
N ARG A 59 -15.29 4.24 -15.51
CA ARG A 59 -14.61 5.55 -15.56
C ARG A 59 -13.14 5.44 -15.14
N ILE A 60 -12.85 4.57 -14.16
CA ILE A 60 -11.48 4.29 -13.75
C ILE A 60 -10.78 3.45 -14.81
N LYS A 61 -11.48 2.46 -15.38
CA LYS A 61 -10.97 1.66 -16.49
C LYS A 61 -10.55 2.55 -17.66
N ASP A 62 -11.48 3.37 -18.19
CA ASP A 62 -11.23 4.23 -19.34
C ASP A 62 -10.05 5.18 -19.09
N ALA A 63 -9.98 5.76 -17.88
CA ALA A 63 -8.88 6.62 -17.49
C ALA A 63 -7.54 5.85 -17.41
N ALA A 64 -7.55 4.61 -16.91
CA ALA A 64 -6.35 3.79 -16.78
C ALA A 64 -5.84 3.32 -18.15
N GLU A 65 -6.71 2.87 -19.02
CA GLU A 65 -6.38 2.49 -20.39
C GLU A 65 -5.84 3.69 -21.20
N ALA A 66 -6.34 4.90 -20.95
CA ALA A 66 -5.88 6.12 -21.64
C ALA A 66 -4.41 6.47 -21.36
N PHE A 67 -3.86 6.11 -20.20
CA PHE A 67 -2.43 6.26 -19.92
C PHE A 67 -1.61 4.97 -20.13
N GLY A 68 -2.21 3.91 -20.67
CA GLY A 68 -1.55 2.68 -21.10
C GLY A 68 -1.50 1.57 -20.05
N ALA A 69 -2.27 1.65 -18.97
CA ALA A 69 -2.36 0.56 -18.00
C ALA A 69 -3.22 -0.60 -18.51
N GLU A 70 -2.81 -1.82 -18.23
CA GLU A 70 -3.70 -2.98 -18.35
C GLU A 70 -4.70 -2.97 -17.19
N VAL A 71 -5.97 -3.20 -17.50
CA VAL A 71 -7.06 -3.14 -16.51
C VAL A 71 -7.73 -4.50 -16.37
N VAL A 72 -7.97 -4.90 -15.14
CA VAL A 72 -8.77 -6.06 -14.78
C VAL A 72 -10.06 -5.59 -14.13
N MET A 73 -11.20 -5.92 -14.75
CA MET A 73 -12.51 -5.66 -14.14
C MET A 73 -12.79 -6.71 -13.07
N THR A 74 -13.21 -6.22 -11.91
CA THR A 74 -13.49 -7.01 -10.70
C THR A 74 -14.89 -6.71 -10.17
N SER A 75 -15.41 -7.57 -9.30
CA SER A 75 -16.73 -7.40 -8.70
C SER A 75 -16.82 -6.12 -7.84
N VAL A 76 -18.01 -5.53 -7.85
CA VAL A 76 -18.40 -4.47 -6.90
C VAL A 76 -18.46 -4.99 -5.45
N ASP A 77 -18.61 -6.30 -5.27
CA ASP A 77 -18.75 -6.95 -3.97
C ASP A 77 -17.42 -7.11 -3.22
N CYS A 78 -16.28 -6.82 -3.87
CA CYS A 78 -14.99 -6.79 -3.17
C CYS A 78 -15.02 -5.81 -2.00
N ALA A 79 -14.98 -6.32 -0.78
CA ALA A 79 -15.10 -5.51 0.43
C ALA A 79 -13.90 -4.58 0.65
N ASN A 80 -12.71 -4.97 0.15
CA ASN A 80 -11.45 -4.25 0.36
C ASN A 80 -10.46 -4.48 -0.81
N GLY A 81 -9.31 -3.78 -0.75
CA GLY A 81 -8.27 -3.90 -1.78
C GLY A 81 -7.65 -5.28 -1.87
N THR A 82 -7.55 -6.02 -0.77
CA THR A 82 -6.96 -7.37 -0.75
C THR A 82 -7.84 -8.36 -1.51
N GLU A 83 -9.15 -8.34 -1.27
CA GLU A 83 -10.10 -9.17 -2.02
C GLU A 83 -10.07 -8.84 -3.52
N ARG A 84 -9.99 -7.55 -3.86
CA ARG A 84 -9.88 -7.11 -5.25
C ARG A 84 -8.58 -7.60 -5.91
N CYS A 85 -7.47 -7.62 -5.19
CA CYS A 85 -6.22 -8.21 -5.69
C CYS A 85 -6.35 -9.71 -5.91
N ALA A 86 -6.99 -10.44 -5.00
CA ALA A 86 -7.21 -11.87 -5.13
C ALA A 86 -8.11 -12.20 -6.34
N GLU A 87 -9.20 -11.44 -6.53
CA GLU A 87 -10.08 -11.60 -7.69
C GLU A 87 -9.35 -11.27 -9.00
N ALA A 88 -8.59 -10.16 -9.05
CA ALA A 88 -7.81 -9.81 -10.22
C ALA A 88 -6.79 -10.90 -10.59
N HIS A 89 -6.12 -11.49 -9.60
CA HIS A 89 -5.22 -12.62 -9.81
C HIS A 89 -5.96 -13.82 -10.40
N ALA A 90 -7.14 -14.15 -9.88
CA ALA A 90 -7.97 -15.25 -10.40
C ALA A 90 -8.45 -14.99 -11.83
N VAL A 91 -8.90 -13.77 -12.15
CA VAL A 91 -9.35 -13.38 -13.50
C VAL A 91 -8.20 -13.50 -14.52
N LEU A 92 -6.97 -13.20 -14.10
CA LEU A 92 -5.76 -13.38 -14.93
C LEU A 92 -5.34 -14.86 -15.09
N GLY A 93 -6.11 -15.81 -14.56
CA GLY A 93 -5.84 -17.24 -14.65
C GLY A 93 -4.95 -17.78 -13.53
N GLY A 94 -4.63 -16.99 -12.53
CA GLY A 94 -3.71 -17.37 -11.47
C GLY A 94 -2.25 -17.48 -11.97
N GLY A 95 -1.44 -18.27 -11.26
CA GLY A 95 -0.09 -18.66 -11.70
C GLY A 95 1.01 -17.66 -11.36
N TYR A 96 0.72 -16.57 -10.66
CA TYR A 96 1.74 -15.71 -10.08
C TYR A 96 2.08 -16.19 -8.66
N ASP A 97 3.38 -16.36 -8.40
CA ASP A 97 3.87 -16.83 -7.10
C ASP A 97 3.70 -15.76 -6.02
N ILE A 98 3.87 -14.48 -6.39
CA ILE A 98 3.77 -13.33 -5.50
C ILE A 98 2.79 -12.32 -6.11
N VAL A 99 1.82 -11.88 -5.29
CA VAL A 99 0.88 -10.80 -5.64
C VAL A 99 1.12 -9.61 -4.71
N VAL A 100 1.54 -8.50 -5.29
CA VAL A 100 1.75 -7.24 -4.58
C VAL A 100 0.47 -6.41 -4.63
N ASN A 101 -0.08 -6.06 -3.47
CA ASN A 101 -1.16 -5.10 -3.34
C ASN A 101 -0.58 -3.68 -3.16
N LEU A 102 -0.38 -2.95 -4.26
CA LEU A 102 0.07 -1.57 -4.21
C LEU A 102 -1.15 -0.65 -4.26
N GLN A 103 -1.42 0.03 -3.13
CA GLN A 103 -2.62 0.85 -3.00
C GLN A 103 -2.69 1.96 -4.05
N GLY A 104 -3.84 2.11 -4.70
CA GLY A 104 -4.07 3.11 -5.75
C GLY A 104 -3.96 4.57 -5.27
N ASP A 105 -3.87 4.80 -3.97
CA ASP A 105 -3.69 6.11 -3.34
C ASP A 105 -2.32 6.29 -2.67
N ALA A 106 -1.35 5.44 -2.99
CA ALA A 106 0.03 5.50 -2.50
C ALA A 106 1.04 5.88 -3.61
N PRO A 107 0.91 7.05 -4.25
CA PRO A 107 1.72 7.43 -5.42
C PRO A 107 3.20 7.73 -5.10
N LEU A 108 3.54 7.80 -3.82
CA LEU A 108 4.89 8.08 -3.34
C LEU A 108 5.59 6.84 -2.80
N THR A 109 5.01 5.65 -2.99
CA THR A 109 5.68 4.39 -2.60
C THR A 109 6.96 4.22 -3.41
N PRO A 110 8.15 4.18 -2.77
CA PRO A 110 9.39 4.00 -3.49
C PRO A 110 9.45 2.58 -4.09
N HIS A 111 9.94 2.45 -5.32
CA HIS A 111 10.05 1.15 -5.99
C HIS A 111 10.85 0.13 -5.16
N TRP A 112 11.94 0.56 -4.54
CA TRP A 112 12.80 -0.28 -3.72
C TRP A 112 12.11 -0.84 -2.46
N PHE A 113 11.04 -0.23 -1.95
CA PHE A 113 10.21 -0.81 -0.89
C PHE A 113 9.56 -2.10 -1.38
N VAL A 114 8.94 -2.05 -2.55
CA VAL A 114 8.28 -3.21 -3.16
C VAL A 114 9.29 -4.29 -3.49
N GLU A 115 10.41 -3.92 -4.09
CA GLU A 115 11.52 -4.83 -4.42
C GLU A 115 12.03 -5.57 -3.17
N SER A 116 12.22 -4.84 -2.05
CA SER A 116 12.68 -5.45 -0.79
C SER A 116 11.66 -6.43 -0.22
N LEU A 117 10.35 -6.15 -0.31
CA LEU A 117 9.31 -7.06 0.14
C LEU A 117 9.24 -8.32 -0.71
N VAL A 118 9.35 -8.17 -2.04
CA VAL A 118 9.39 -9.31 -2.97
C VAL A 118 10.62 -10.18 -2.68
N GLN A 119 11.79 -9.58 -2.52
CA GLN A 119 13.02 -10.31 -2.16
C GLN A 119 12.90 -11.02 -0.81
N GLY A 120 12.26 -10.38 0.18
CA GLY A 120 11.98 -10.99 1.48
C GLY A 120 11.16 -12.27 1.36
N LEU A 121 10.06 -12.24 0.60
CA LEU A 121 9.23 -13.42 0.36
C LEU A 121 9.95 -14.50 -0.47
N GLN A 122 10.79 -14.09 -1.42
CA GLN A 122 11.59 -15.05 -2.21
C GLN A 122 12.66 -15.74 -1.38
N GLY A 123 13.17 -15.07 -0.34
CA GLY A 123 14.20 -15.58 0.56
C GLY A 123 13.67 -16.41 1.73
N ASP A 124 12.38 -16.34 2.02
CA ASP A 124 11.75 -17.04 3.16
C ASP A 124 10.51 -17.83 2.67
N PRO A 125 10.66 -19.12 2.40
CA PRO A 125 9.56 -19.96 1.91
C PRO A 125 8.44 -20.20 2.93
N ASP A 126 8.69 -19.92 4.22
CA ASP A 126 7.70 -20.06 5.29
C ASP A 126 6.87 -18.77 5.47
N ALA A 127 7.30 -17.66 4.91
CA ALA A 127 6.58 -16.40 4.97
C ALA A 127 5.47 -16.36 3.91
N GLY A 128 4.22 -16.27 4.37
CA GLY A 128 3.05 -16.11 3.49
C GLY A 128 2.73 -14.67 3.11
N ILE A 129 3.20 -13.69 3.88
CA ILE A 129 2.94 -12.25 3.68
C ILE A 129 4.16 -11.44 4.10
N ALA A 130 4.50 -10.41 3.32
CA ALA A 130 5.44 -9.39 3.72
C ALA A 130 4.78 -8.00 3.63
N THR A 131 5.07 -7.13 4.60
CA THR A 131 4.54 -5.77 4.62
C THR A 131 5.57 -4.80 5.20
N PRO A 132 5.66 -3.55 4.71
CA PRO A 132 6.64 -2.61 5.20
C PRO A 132 6.20 -2.04 6.55
N VAL A 133 7.18 -1.80 7.41
CA VAL A 133 6.99 -1.00 8.61
C VAL A 133 8.07 0.07 8.67
N LEU A 134 7.71 1.25 9.16
CA LEU A 134 8.62 2.37 9.33
C LEU A 134 8.79 2.67 10.82
N ARG A 135 10.05 2.87 11.24
CA ARG A 135 10.31 3.35 12.59
C ARG A 135 9.75 4.77 12.74
N CYS A 136 8.95 4.99 13.76
CA CYS A 136 8.51 6.33 14.12
C CYS A 136 9.69 7.15 14.66
N ASP A 137 9.83 8.37 14.18
CA ASP A 137 10.53 9.41 14.92
C ASP A 137 9.66 9.94 16.08
N GLY A 138 10.19 10.86 16.87
CA GLY A 138 9.45 11.44 17.99
C GLY A 138 8.21 12.19 17.53
N ALA A 139 8.25 12.90 16.40
CA ALA A 139 7.10 13.61 15.85
C ALA A 139 5.96 12.65 15.49
N ALA A 140 6.26 11.55 14.80
CA ALA A 140 5.29 10.54 14.44
C ALA A 140 4.70 9.84 15.68
N LEU A 141 5.53 9.47 16.65
CA LEU A 141 5.07 8.88 17.91
C LEU A 141 4.16 9.84 18.69
N ASN A 142 4.56 11.10 18.84
CA ASN A 142 3.76 12.12 19.54
C ASN A 142 2.41 12.33 18.84
N GLY A 143 2.39 12.31 17.50
CA GLY A 143 1.17 12.36 16.69
C GLY A 143 0.23 11.16 16.97
N LEU A 144 0.74 9.94 16.97
CA LEU A 144 -0.03 8.74 17.30
C LEU A 144 -0.61 8.79 18.71
N LEU A 145 0.18 9.21 19.69
CA LEU A 145 -0.26 9.36 21.09
C LEU A 145 -1.34 10.44 21.24
N ALA A 146 -1.19 11.57 20.54
CA ALA A 146 -2.19 12.64 20.53
C ALA A 146 -3.50 12.18 19.89
N ASP A 147 -3.46 11.40 18.82
CA ASP A 147 -4.64 10.83 18.19
C ASP A 147 -5.35 9.86 19.14
N ARG A 148 -4.61 8.97 19.82
CA ARG A 148 -5.19 8.07 20.82
C ARG A 148 -5.87 8.84 21.95
N LYS A 149 -5.19 9.86 22.50
CA LYS A 149 -5.75 10.72 23.56
C LYS A 149 -7.03 11.43 23.12
N ALA A 150 -7.13 11.79 21.85
CA ALA A 150 -8.32 12.42 21.26
C ALA A 150 -9.39 11.41 20.81
N GLY A 151 -9.24 10.10 21.10
CA GLY A 151 -10.17 9.06 20.68
C GLY A 151 -10.14 8.74 19.17
N ARG A 152 -9.12 9.20 18.46
CA ARG A 152 -8.93 8.89 17.03
C ARG A 152 -8.06 7.66 16.85
N VAL A 153 -8.33 6.90 15.78
CA VAL A 153 -7.55 5.73 15.37
C VAL A 153 -6.98 6.02 13.98
N GLY A 154 -5.78 6.58 13.93
CA GLY A 154 -5.13 6.97 12.69
C GLY A 154 -4.17 5.93 12.13
N GLY A 155 -3.25 5.46 12.97
CA GLY A 155 -2.19 4.54 12.58
C GLY A 155 -2.39 3.11 13.05
N THR A 156 -1.60 2.21 12.50
CA THR A 156 -1.40 0.85 13.02
C THR A 156 0.05 0.74 13.43
N THR A 157 0.34 0.27 14.64
CA THR A 157 1.71 -0.01 15.06
C THR A 157 2.00 -1.50 14.94
N ALA A 158 3.28 -1.85 14.79
CA ALA A 158 3.73 -3.22 14.58
C ALA A 158 4.80 -3.61 15.60
N VAL A 159 4.72 -4.84 16.08
CA VAL A 159 5.76 -5.50 16.88
C VAL A 159 6.22 -6.74 16.14
N PHE A 160 7.52 -6.93 16.05
CA PHE A 160 8.15 -8.05 15.34
C PHE A 160 9.37 -8.55 16.09
N ALA A 161 9.75 -9.79 15.82
CA ALA A 161 10.92 -10.45 16.43
C ALA A 161 12.24 -9.99 15.77
N ALA A 162 13.36 -10.44 16.28
CA ALA A 162 14.68 -10.06 15.79
C ALA A 162 14.96 -10.53 14.34
N ASP A 163 14.27 -11.57 13.89
CA ASP A 163 14.29 -12.12 12.53
C ASP A 163 13.26 -11.44 11.59
N HIS A 164 12.62 -10.37 12.08
CA HIS A 164 11.57 -9.61 11.40
C HIS A 164 10.22 -10.34 11.27
N ALA A 165 10.04 -11.52 11.87
CA ALA A 165 8.74 -12.17 11.91
C ALA A 165 7.73 -11.30 12.69
N ALA A 166 6.60 -11.00 12.07
CA ALA A 166 5.56 -10.18 12.68
C ALA A 166 4.92 -10.92 13.86
N MET A 167 4.84 -10.29 15.02
CA MET A 167 4.21 -10.82 16.22
C MET A 167 2.82 -10.24 16.44
N TYR A 168 2.66 -8.92 16.19
CA TYR A 168 1.40 -8.25 16.46
C TYR A 168 1.28 -6.91 15.74
N PHE A 169 0.09 -6.66 15.20
CA PHE A 169 -0.32 -5.34 14.67
C PHE A 169 -1.42 -4.78 15.55
N SER A 170 -1.29 -3.53 15.97
CA SER A 170 -2.21 -2.90 16.91
C SER A 170 -2.69 -1.54 16.43
N LYS A 171 -3.94 -1.22 16.77
CA LYS A 171 -4.45 0.16 16.71
C LYS A 171 -4.04 0.97 17.95
N GLU A 172 -3.55 0.34 18.99
CA GLU A 172 -2.89 1.02 20.10
C GLU A 172 -1.42 1.28 19.78
N VAL A 173 -0.82 2.24 20.47
CA VAL A 173 0.61 2.56 20.31
C VAL A 173 1.43 1.55 21.13
N VAL A 174 2.06 0.63 20.44
CA VAL A 174 2.93 -0.41 21.03
C VAL A 174 4.31 -0.40 20.37
N PRO A 175 5.39 -0.75 21.11
CA PRO A 175 5.43 -1.05 22.55
C PRO A 175 5.22 0.18 23.42
N PHE A 176 4.81 -0.02 24.65
CA PHE A 176 4.72 1.06 25.63
C PHE A 176 6.11 1.67 25.88
N THR A 177 6.17 2.98 25.97
CA THR A 177 7.37 3.72 26.39
C THR A 177 6.97 4.85 27.35
N SER A 178 7.72 4.97 28.44
CA SER A 178 7.58 6.10 29.38
C SER A 178 8.52 7.26 29.07
N LYS A 179 9.39 7.11 28.05
CA LYS A 179 10.34 8.15 27.64
C LYS A 179 9.62 9.22 26.84
N THR A 180 10.06 10.46 27.03
CA THR A 180 9.74 11.58 26.15
C THR A 180 10.76 11.61 25.02
N TYR A 181 10.30 11.89 23.82
CA TYR A 181 11.12 11.95 22.60
C TYR A 181 10.99 13.32 21.95
N GLU A 182 12.12 13.90 21.56
CA GLU A 182 12.14 15.07 20.68
C GLU A 182 11.75 14.63 19.25
N ASP A 183 11.28 15.55 18.42
CA ASP A 183 10.68 15.27 17.11
C ASP A 183 11.55 14.39 16.19
N THR A 184 12.86 14.54 16.27
CA THR A 184 13.82 13.79 15.41
C THR A 184 14.39 12.52 16.06
N ASP A 185 14.02 12.22 17.31
CA ASP A 185 14.54 11.04 18.01
C ASP A 185 14.01 9.76 17.38
N ALA A 186 14.88 8.74 17.26
CA ALA A 186 14.47 7.40 16.92
C ALA A 186 13.75 6.72 18.10
N THR A 187 12.52 6.28 17.90
CA THR A 187 11.71 5.63 18.94
C THR A 187 11.71 4.11 18.80
N PRO A 188 11.23 3.35 19.83
CA PRO A 188 11.06 1.91 19.70
C PRO A 188 9.77 1.51 18.95
N VAL A 189 8.94 2.46 18.53
CA VAL A 189 7.65 2.24 17.88
C VAL A 189 7.82 2.18 16.37
N PHE A 190 7.17 1.22 15.74
CA PHE A 190 7.09 1.11 14.29
C PHE A 190 5.62 1.21 13.87
N HIS A 191 5.34 1.91 12.79
CA HIS A 191 4.01 1.97 12.18
C HIS A 191 3.96 1.26 10.83
N HIS A 192 2.77 0.72 10.55
CA HIS A 192 2.41 0.04 9.31
C HIS A 192 1.45 0.90 8.47
#